data_5d6f9ecd0933e83de9676a8aa85bdac1
#
_entry.id   5d6f9ecd0933e83de9676a8aa85bdac1
#
_cell.length_a   1.000
_cell.length_b   1.000
_cell.length_c   1.000
_cell.angle_alpha   90.00
_cell.angle_beta   90.00
_cell.angle_gamma   90.00
#
_symmetry.space_group_name_H-M   'P 1'
#
loop_
_entity.id
_entity.type
_entity.pdbx_description
1 polymer ?
#
loop_
_entity_poly.entity_id
_entity_poly.type
_entity_poly.pdbx_seq_one_letter_code
_entity_poly.pdbx_strand_id
1 'polypeptide(L)'
;MLTRADLAKYPFLSEASEYIRELGLSIDELSTPEFGPVLDRAEKRLEEALSKGRVSGDITNENAEILSFPVSNLILSLLGEERARRRFALAEAKRAYELLRQENPEKLEHIASTTFAWKVKRLDIKLGRRFYNFGLSLPDFLHNAVHLREPRWNLPNRVLDHGFVYVTRDEAARLMEEEVRTKILERSSRTPDEVPRLFGARVERARGLVIKWLGVQTKYELPKVPQPEAMPPCVRHLIDSLDEGKNVQHMGRFTLASFLLNIGAGEEDVVKLFKPATDFSERMTRYQVEHIGGKRGGRTKYTCPMCTTLKTHGVCYKPDEICETIRNPLSYYKAKSRTLTNKSPKREPN
;
A
#
# COMPACT_ATOMS: atom_id res chain seq x y z
N MET A 1 29.83 -7.81 8.36
CA MET A 1 29.51 -8.72 7.25
C MET A 1 28.17 -9.38 7.57
N LEU A 2 27.21 -9.38 6.64
CA LEU A 2 25.92 -10.01 6.84
C LEU A 2 26.06 -11.55 6.79
N THR A 3 25.35 -12.22 7.68
CA THR A 3 25.32 -13.68 7.75
C THR A 3 24.19 -14.24 6.88
N ARG A 4 24.19 -15.54 6.60
CA ARG A 4 23.09 -16.22 5.90
C ARG A 4 21.76 -16.07 6.65
N ALA A 5 21.78 -16.08 7.97
CA ALA A 5 20.61 -15.78 8.80
C ALA A 5 20.09 -14.35 8.56
N ASP A 6 20.98 -13.38 8.32
CA ASP A 6 20.57 -12.03 7.96
C ASP A 6 19.94 -11.97 6.57
N LEU A 7 20.46 -12.71 5.59
CA LEU A 7 19.85 -12.81 4.26
C LEU A 7 18.45 -13.43 4.32
N ALA A 8 18.23 -14.41 5.21
CA ALA A 8 16.91 -15.00 5.43
C ALA A 8 15.93 -14.04 6.10
N LYS A 9 16.40 -13.18 7.01
CA LYS A 9 15.61 -12.09 7.60
C LYS A 9 15.23 -11.03 6.56
N TYR A 10 16.19 -10.68 5.69
CA TYR A 10 16.12 -9.54 4.76
C TYR A 10 16.38 -9.97 3.31
N PRO A 11 15.51 -10.81 2.70
CA PRO A 11 15.76 -11.37 1.37
C PRO A 11 15.66 -10.33 0.24
N PHE A 12 15.34 -9.09 0.55
CA PHE A 12 15.36 -7.94 -0.35
C PHE A 12 16.75 -7.30 -0.50
N LEU A 13 17.72 -7.68 0.34
CA LEU A 13 19.08 -7.16 0.29
C LEU A 13 19.78 -7.46 -1.05
N SER A 14 20.71 -6.59 -1.45
CA SER A 14 21.60 -6.82 -2.60
C SER A 14 22.38 -8.11 -2.48
N GLU A 15 22.93 -8.35 -1.29
CA GLU A 15 23.71 -9.54 -0.95
C GLU A 15 22.88 -10.83 -1.05
N ALA A 16 21.58 -10.78 -0.73
CA ALA A 16 20.68 -11.92 -0.95
C ALA A 16 20.51 -12.22 -2.44
N SER A 17 20.43 -11.17 -3.27
CA SER A 17 20.37 -11.33 -4.73
C SER A 17 21.67 -11.86 -5.33
N GLU A 18 22.82 -11.48 -4.78
CA GLU A 18 24.13 -12.01 -5.15
C GLU A 18 24.25 -13.47 -4.78
N TYR A 19 23.90 -13.83 -3.53
CA TYR A 19 23.86 -15.21 -3.07
C TYR A 19 23.02 -16.12 -3.97
N ILE A 20 21.80 -15.67 -4.36
CA ILE A 20 20.92 -16.42 -5.27
C ILE A 20 21.56 -16.59 -6.65
N ARG A 21 22.24 -15.57 -7.16
CA ARG A 21 22.94 -15.61 -8.45
C ARG A 21 24.12 -16.58 -8.42
N GLU A 22 24.87 -16.61 -7.32
CA GLU A 22 26.00 -17.54 -7.12
C GLU A 22 25.55 -19.01 -7.05
N LEU A 23 24.33 -19.29 -6.58
CA LEU A 23 23.75 -20.63 -6.63
C LEU A 23 23.51 -21.12 -8.06
N GLY A 24 23.45 -20.23 -9.06
CA GLY A 24 23.28 -20.58 -10.48
C GLY A 24 21.97 -21.32 -10.80
N LEU A 25 20.96 -21.24 -9.91
CA LEU A 25 19.73 -22.00 -10.05
C LEU A 25 18.90 -21.56 -11.27
N SER A 26 18.57 -22.52 -12.11
CA SER A 26 17.58 -22.35 -13.18
C SER A 26 16.16 -22.47 -12.64
N ILE A 27 15.20 -21.90 -13.38
CA ILE A 27 13.78 -22.00 -13.03
C ILE A 27 13.30 -23.47 -13.07
N ASP A 28 13.86 -24.28 -13.97
CA ASP A 28 13.48 -25.69 -14.13
C ASP A 28 13.92 -26.53 -12.93
N GLU A 29 15.06 -26.20 -12.31
CA GLU A 29 15.53 -26.89 -11.10
C GLU A 29 14.58 -26.69 -9.92
N LEU A 30 13.85 -25.58 -9.85
CA LEU A 30 12.82 -25.37 -8.84
C LEU A 30 11.68 -26.39 -8.91
N SER A 31 11.55 -27.18 -10.01
CA SER A 31 10.56 -28.24 -10.14
C SER A 31 10.94 -29.53 -9.39
N THR A 32 12.16 -29.66 -8.94
CA THR A 32 12.63 -30.84 -8.21
C THR A 32 12.06 -30.89 -6.79
N PRO A 33 11.84 -32.09 -6.22
CA PRO A 33 11.28 -32.25 -4.87
C PRO A 33 12.06 -31.53 -3.78
N GLU A 34 13.37 -31.32 -3.98
CA GLU A 34 14.27 -30.63 -3.06
C GLU A 34 13.82 -29.17 -2.80
N PHE A 35 13.27 -28.48 -3.83
CA PHE A 35 12.78 -27.12 -3.72
C PHE A 35 11.31 -27.02 -3.28
N GLY A 36 10.66 -28.15 -2.96
CA GLY A 36 9.31 -28.15 -2.39
C GLY A 36 9.12 -27.16 -1.25
N PRO A 37 9.98 -27.17 -0.21
CA PRO A 37 9.90 -26.22 0.90
C PRO A 37 10.01 -24.74 0.49
N VAL A 38 10.78 -24.43 -0.56
CA VAL A 38 10.91 -23.06 -1.10
C VAL A 38 9.60 -22.60 -1.73
N LEU A 39 9.02 -23.45 -2.55
CA LEU A 39 7.78 -23.20 -3.25
C LEU A 39 6.59 -23.07 -2.30
N ASP A 40 6.51 -23.94 -1.29
CA ASP A 40 5.48 -23.88 -0.26
C ASP A 40 5.60 -22.63 0.61
N ARG A 41 6.83 -22.25 0.96
CA ARG A 41 7.07 -21.01 1.69
C ARG A 41 6.69 -19.78 0.86
N ALA A 42 6.94 -19.79 -0.45
CA ALA A 42 6.55 -18.71 -1.35
C ALA A 42 5.02 -18.53 -1.40
N GLU A 43 4.27 -19.62 -1.51
CA GLU A 43 2.80 -19.59 -1.47
C GLU A 43 2.30 -19.10 -0.11
N LYS A 44 2.89 -19.57 0.98
CA LYS A 44 2.55 -19.13 2.34
C LYS A 44 2.81 -17.63 2.55
N ARG A 45 3.92 -17.08 2.01
CA ARG A 45 4.18 -15.62 2.02
C ARG A 45 3.06 -14.85 1.32
N LEU A 46 2.62 -15.31 0.15
CA LEU A 46 1.51 -14.69 -0.58
C LEU A 46 0.21 -14.77 0.21
N GLU A 47 -0.12 -15.93 0.76
CA GLU A 47 -1.33 -16.10 1.57
C GLU A 47 -1.31 -15.19 2.81
N GLU A 48 -0.22 -15.16 3.56
CA GLU A 48 -0.05 -14.31 4.74
C GLU A 48 -0.15 -12.82 4.38
N ALA A 49 0.50 -12.41 3.28
CA ALA A 49 0.45 -11.03 2.81
C ALA A 49 -0.97 -10.61 2.41
N LEU A 50 -1.67 -11.45 1.65
CA LEU A 50 -3.01 -11.15 1.16
C LEU A 50 -4.07 -11.23 2.26
N SER A 51 -3.99 -12.23 3.14
CA SER A 51 -4.99 -12.45 4.20
C SER A 51 -4.77 -11.55 5.41
N LYS A 52 -3.55 -11.51 5.94
CA LYS A 52 -3.20 -10.84 7.21
C LYS A 52 -2.58 -9.45 7.00
N GLY A 53 -2.12 -9.11 5.78
CA GLY A 53 -1.36 -7.89 5.48
C GLY A 53 0.01 -7.84 6.16
N ARG A 54 0.55 -8.99 6.58
CA ARG A 54 1.86 -9.16 7.21
C ARG A 54 2.37 -10.58 7.00
N VAL A 55 3.64 -10.72 6.63
CA VAL A 55 4.34 -12.01 6.51
C VAL A 55 4.97 -12.36 7.85
N SER A 56 4.95 -13.65 8.23
CA SER A 56 5.58 -14.14 9.46
C SER A 56 7.09 -13.89 9.47
N GLY A 57 7.61 -13.49 10.63
CA GLY A 57 9.04 -13.34 10.87
C GLY A 57 9.75 -14.63 11.27
N ASP A 58 9.01 -15.74 11.46
CA ASP A 58 9.58 -17.03 11.89
C ASP A 58 10.41 -17.66 10.78
N ILE A 59 11.68 -17.95 11.06
CA ILE A 59 12.63 -18.53 10.13
C ILE A 59 12.93 -19.95 10.59
N THR A 60 12.35 -20.93 9.91
CA THR A 60 12.60 -22.36 10.18
C THR A 60 13.65 -22.96 9.24
N ASN A 61 13.77 -22.40 8.03
CA ASN A 61 14.72 -22.83 7.00
C ASN A 61 15.24 -21.58 6.27
N GLU A 62 16.53 -21.26 6.47
CA GLU A 62 17.15 -20.07 5.88
C GLU A 62 17.11 -20.07 4.35
N ASN A 63 17.39 -21.22 3.71
CA ASN A 63 17.34 -21.33 2.25
C ASN A 63 15.93 -21.10 1.72
N ALA A 64 14.93 -21.72 2.36
CA ALA A 64 13.54 -21.51 1.97
C ALA A 64 13.12 -20.04 2.13
N GLU A 65 13.58 -19.36 3.19
CA GLU A 65 13.29 -17.94 3.38
C GLU A 65 13.94 -17.05 2.30
N ILE A 66 15.22 -17.29 1.99
CA ILE A 66 15.95 -16.50 0.97
C ILE A 66 15.33 -16.71 -0.41
N LEU A 67 15.12 -17.96 -0.82
CA LEU A 67 14.68 -18.31 -2.19
C LEU A 67 13.18 -18.10 -2.40
N SER A 68 12.35 -18.22 -1.38
CA SER A 68 10.89 -18.03 -1.51
C SER A 68 10.49 -16.60 -1.83
N PHE A 69 11.29 -15.62 -1.43
CA PHE A 69 11.00 -14.21 -1.70
C PHE A 69 11.00 -13.88 -3.21
N PRO A 70 12.06 -14.17 -4.00
CA PRO A 70 12.03 -13.96 -5.44
C PRO A 70 10.99 -14.83 -6.14
N VAL A 71 10.74 -16.06 -5.66
CA VAL A 71 9.67 -16.93 -6.20
C VAL A 71 8.30 -16.29 -5.99
N SER A 72 8.01 -15.71 -4.82
CA SER A 72 6.77 -14.99 -4.58
C SER A 72 6.60 -13.79 -5.53
N ASN A 73 7.68 -13.03 -5.75
CA ASN A 73 7.67 -11.91 -6.70
C ASN A 73 7.44 -12.38 -8.14
N LEU A 74 8.03 -13.53 -8.54
CA LEU A 74 7.79 -14.13 -9.85
C LEU A 74 6.31 -14.51 -10.02
N ILE A 75 5.71 -15.21 -9.05
CA ILE A 75 4.28 -15.55 -9.08
C ILE A 75 3.41 -14.31 -9.21
N LEU A 76 3.72 -13.25 -8.47
CA LEU A 76 2.99 -11.97 -8.55
C LEU A 76 3.15 -11.27 -9.91
N SER A 77 4.33 -11.34 -10.52
CA SER A 77 4.58 -10.80 -11.85
C SER A 77 3.77 -11.55 -12.91
N LEU A 78 3.75 -12.87 -12.84
CA LEU A 78 2.96 -13.73 -13.72
C LEU A 78 1.45 -13.55 -13.52
N LEU A 79 1.01 -13.27 -12.30
CA LEU A 79 -0.39 -13.00 -11.99
C LEU A 79 -0.87 -11.66 -12.60
N GLY A 80 0.00 -10.66 -12.72
CA GLY A 80 -0.31 -9.35 -13.30
C GLY A 80 -1.24 -8.47 -12.46
N GLU A 81 -1.47 -8.80 -11.17
CA GLU A 81 -2.40 -8.09 -10.29
C GLU A 81 -1.70 -7.05 -9.41
N GLU A 82 -1.78 -5.79 -9.80
CA GLU A 82 -1.10 -4.68 -9.12
C GLU A 82 -1.51 -4.53 -7.65
N ARG A 83 -2.77 -4.80 -7.31
CA ARG A 83 -3.27 -4.77 -5.92
C ARG A 83 -2.57 -5.81 -5.04
N ALA A 84 -2.39 -7.03 -5.57
CA ALA A 84 -1.68 -8.09 -4.87
C ALA A 84 -0.21 -7.74 -4.66
N ARG A 85 0.45 -7.17 -5.67
CA ARG A 85 1.84 -6.69 -5.60
C ARG A 85 2.01 -5.63 -4.50
N ARG A 86 1.13 -4.62 -4.47
CA ARG A 86 1.18 -3.55 -3.46
C ARG A 86 0.95 -4.09 -2.06
N ARG A 87 0.01 -5.02 -1.90
CA ARG A 87 -0.27 -5.63 -0.60
C ARG A 87 0.88 -6.52 -0.13
N PHE A 88 1.49 -7.30 -1.02
CA PHE A 88 2.68 -8.10 -0.72
C PHE A 88 3.86 -7.21 -0.33
N ALA A 89 4.17 -6.17 -1.12
CA ALA A 89 5.25 -5.25 -0.81
C ALA A 89 5.08 -4.58 0.57
N LEU A 90 3.86 -4.16 0.91
CA LEU A 90 3.56 -3.62 2.24
C LEU A 90 3.72 -4.66 3.35
N ALA A 91 3.29 -5.90 3.11
CA ALA A 91 3.38 -6.98 4.10
C ALA A 91 4.84 -7.38 4.41
N GLU A 92 5.68 -7.47 3.37
CA GLU A 92 7.12 -7.73 3.51
C GLU A 92 7.84 -6.55 4.16
N ALA A 93 7.48 -5.31 3.81
CA ALA A 93 8.05 -4.13 4.43
C ALA A 93 7.73 -4.06 5.94
N LYS A 94 6.51 -4.39 6.35
CA LYS A 94 6.14 -4.51 7.77
C LYS A 94 6.93 -5.60 8.50
N ARG A 95 7.11 -6.76 7.84
CA ARG A 95 7.99 -7.82 8.38
C ARG A 95 9.41 -7.30 8.58
N ALA A 96 9.95 -6.63 7.57
CA ALA A 96 11.27 -6.03 7.64
C ALA A 96 11.40 -5.04 8.80
N TYR A 97 10.43 -4.14 8.97
CA TYR A 97 10.43 -3.18 10.09
C TYR A 97 10.48 -3.85 11.46
N GLU A 98 9.64 -4.86 11.68
CA GLU A 98 9.60 -5.59 12.96
C GLU A 98 10.94 -6.28 13.30
N LEU A 99 11.69 -6.72 12.28
CA LEU A 99 13.01 -7.31 12.44
C LEU A 99 14.09 -6.24 12.60
N LEU A 100 14.09 -5.21 11.73
CA LEU A 100 15.09 -4.13 11.73
C LEU A 100 15.11 -3.34 13.04
N ARG A 101 13.94 -3.06 13.63
CA ARG A 101 13.87 -2.33 14.89
C ARG A 101 14.55 -3.03 16.07
N GLN A 102 14.82 -4.34 15.95
CA GLN A 102 15.51 -5.15 16.95
C GLN A 102 17.02 -5.23 16.70
N GLU A 103 17.48 -4.87 15.50
CA GLU A 103 18.90 -4.95 15.13
C GLU A 103 19.72 -3.85 15.81
N ASN A 104 21.02 -4.12 15.91
CA ASN A 104 21.97 -3.13 16.42
C ASN A 104 22.18 -1.99 15.40
N PRO A 105 22.60 -0.80 15.86
CA PRO A 105 22.80 0.34 14.99
C PRO A 105 23.84 0.12 13.87
N GLU A 106 24.89 -0.67 14.09
CA GLU A 106 25.93 -0.97 13.09
C GLU A 106 25.33 -1.70 11.89
N LYS A 107 24.43 -2.66 12.13
CA LYS A 107 23.76 -3.42 11.07
C LYS A 107 22.79 -2.53 10.31
N LEU A 108 22.02 -1.66 11.00
CA LEU A 108 21.13 -0.72 10.35
C LEU A 108 21.91 0.26 9.45
N GLU A 109 23.03 0.79 9.93
CA GLU A 109 23.90 1.66 9.14
C GLU A 109 24.44 0.94 7.90
N HIS A 110 24.87 -0.31 8.04
CA HIS A 110 25.34 -1.14 6.94
C HIS A 110 24.23 -1.34 5.89
N ILE A 111 23.04 -1.75 6.29
CA ILE A 111 21.89 -1.94 5.38
C ILE A 111 21.53 -0.61 4.70
N ALA A 112 21.46 0.48 5.44
CA ALA A 112 21.16 1.80 4.91
C ALA A 112 22.14 2.23 3.82
N SER A 113 23.44 2.07 4.06
CA SER A 113 24.49 2.52 3.16
C SER A 113 24.70 1.59 1.96
N THR A 114 24.66 0.26 2.16
CA THR A 114 24.96 -0.71 1.08
C THR A 114 23.73 -1.03 0.23
N THR A 115 22.60 -1.37 0.86
CA THR A 115 21.41 -1.80 0.11
C THR A 115 20.58 -0.60 -0.39
N PHE A 116 20.46 0.45 0.41
CA PHE A 116 19.62 1.61 0.06
C PHE A 116 20.44 2.78 -0.50
N ALA A 117 21.77 2.69 -0.45
CA ALA A 117 22.69 3.75 -0.87
C ALA A 117 22.43 5.10 -0.16
N TRP A 118 21.88 5.05 1.06
CA TRP A 118 21.63 6.25 1.84
C TRP A 118 22.94 6.88 2.34
N LYS A 119 22.98 8.20 2.34
CA LYS A 119 24.03 8.95 3.03
C LYS A 119 23.67 9.08 4.49
N VAL A 120 24.17 8.15 5.29
CA VAL A 120 23.93 8.03 6.73
C VAL A 120 25.25 8.22 7.48
N LYS A 121 25.20 8.87 8.65
CA LYS A 121 26.32 8.97 9.59
C LYS A 121 25.89 8.52 10.97
N ARG A 122 26.78 7.87 11.69
CA ARG A 122 26.58 7.53 13.10
C ARG A 122 26.68 8.79 13.96
N LEU A 123 25.79 8.97 14.92
CA LEU A 123 25.78 10.15 15.81
C LEU A 123 25.95 9.76 17.28
N ASP A 124 25.08 8.88 17.79
CA ASP A 124 25.01 8.47 19.20
C ASP A 124 24.93 9.65 20.17
N ILE A 125 24.05 10.61 19.88
CA ILE A 125 23.92 11.90 20.59
C ILE A 125 22.61 11.95 21.37
N LYS A 126 22.67 12.42 22.63
CA LYS A 126 21.50 12.72 23.44
C LYS A 126 21.17 14.22 23.35
N LEU A 127 19.96 14.54 22.85
CA LEU A 127 19.42 15.89 22.86
C LEU A 127 18.11 15.93 23.64
N GLY A 128 18.10 16.60 24.76
CA GLY A 128 16.99 16.60 25.69
C GLY A 128 16.67 15.18 26.20
N ARG A 129 15.44 14.70 25.95
CA ARG A 129 15.00 13.36 26.35
C ARG A 129 15.18 12.29 25.26
N ARG A 130 15.66 12.66 24.06
CA ARG A 130 15.79 11.74 22.92
C ARG A 130 17.26 11.40 22.68
N PHE A 131 17.50 10.14 22.34
CA PHE A 131 18.78 9.62 21.91
C PHE A 131 18.73 9.38 20.39
N TYR A 132 19.59 10.06 19.63
CA TYR A 132 19.68 9.94 18.20
C TYR A 132 20.88 9.09 17.82
N ASN A 133 20.63 8.05 17.04
CA ASN A 133 21.66 7.11 16.62
C ASN A 133 22.27 7.51 15.27
N PHE A 134 21.48 8.19 14.42
CA PHE A 134 21.89 8.46 13.04
C PHE A 134 21.57 9.90 12.63
N GLY A 135 22.41 10.43 11.73
CA GLY A 135 22.09 11.55 10.85
C GLY A 135 21.86 11.00 9.44
N LEU A 136 20.66 11.16 8.93
CA LEU A 136 20.29 10.76 7.58
C LEU A 136 20.30 12.00 6.69
N SER A 137 20.86 11.94 5.47
CA SER A 137 20.85 13.07 4.56
C SER A 137 19.43 13.59 4.33
N LEU A 138 19.29 14.90 4.17
CA LEU A 138 17.97 15.52 3.96
C LEU A 138 17.22 14.92 2.75
N PRO A 139 17.85 14.66 1.58
CA PRO A 139 17.18 14.01 0.46
C PRO A 139 16.67 12.61 0.80
N ASP A 140 17.49 11.76 1.43
CA ASP A 140 17.10 10.38 1.78
C ASP A 140 15.99 10.37 2.83
N PHE A 141 16.05 11.28 3.80
CA PHE A 141 14.97 11.45 4.76
C PHE A 141 13.65 11.84 4.07
N LEU A 142 13.67 12.86 3.21
CA LEU A 142 12.47 13.36 2.54
C LEU A 142 11.86 12.32 1.61
N HIS A 143 12.70 11.57 0.87
CA HIS A 143 12.25 10.51 -0.03
C HIS A 143 11.31 9.51 0.68
N ASN A 144 11.66 9.14 1.89
CA ASN A 144 10.90 8.15 2.67
C ASN A 144 9.84 8.78 3.59
N ALA A 145 10.14 9.94 4.19
CA ALA A 145 9.26 10.58 5.14
C ALA A 145 7.97 11.13 4.50
N VAL A 146 7.97 11.45 3.21
CA VAL A 146 6.79 11.96 2.47
C VAL A 146 5.59 11.01 2.53
N HIS A 147 5.82 9.72 2.73
CA HIS A 147 4.77 8.71 2.87
C HIS A 147 4.23 8.59 4.30
N LEU A 148 4.89 9.22 5.29
CA LEU A 148 4.58 9.16 6.71
C LEU A 148 3.82 10.42 7.13
N ARG A 149 2.66 10.25 7.77
CA ARG A 149 1.70 11.35 8.02
C ARG A 149 1.77 11.94 9.42
N GLU A 150 2.43 11.26 10.33
CA GLU A 150 2.53 11.73 11.71
C GLU A 150 3.34 13.03 11.77
N PRO A 151 2.93 14.02 12.59
CA PRO A 151 3.63 15.31 12.71
C PRO A 151 5.13 15.20 13.00
N ARG A 152 5.55 14.13 13.67
CA ARG A 152 6.96 13.86 13.97
C ARG A 152 7.85 13.70 12.72
N TRP A 153 7.28 13.41 11.55
CA TRP A 153 8.01 13.27 10.29
C TRP A 153 8.15 14.60 9.51
N ASN A 154 7.39 15.62 9.90
CA ASN A 154 7.49 16.94 9.27
C ASN A 154 8.79 17.62 9.65
N LEU A 155 9.50 18.21 8.69
CA LEU A 155 10.79 18.87 8.90
C LEU A 155 10.82 19.91 10.05
N PRO A 156 9.79 20.76 10.26
CA PRO A 156 9.78 21.70 11.39
C PRO A 156 9.87 21.02 12.76
N ASN A 157 9.55 19.73 12.85
CA ASN A 157 9.58 18.95 14.10
C ASN A 157 10.84 18.07 14.20
N ARG A 158 11.83 18.28 13.34
CA ARG A 158 13.07 17.49 13.28
C ARG A 158 14.29 18.32 13.68
N VAL A 159 15.28 17.66 14.24
CA VAL A 159 16.61 18.25 14.39
C VAL A 159 17.32 18.10 13.05
N LEU A 160 17.70 19.22 12.46
CA LEU A 160 18.45 19.30 11.21
C LEU A 160 19.77 20.02 11.47
N ASP A 161 20.87 19.38 11.14
CA ASP A 161 22.20 19.94 11.29
C ASP A 161 23.09 19.60 10.09
N HIS A 162 23.70 20.61 9.47
CA HIS A 162 24.60 20.46 8.30
C HIS A 162 24.04 19.53 7.19
N GLY A 163 22.75 19.63 6.91
CA GLY A 163 22.08 18.84 5.87
C GLY A 163 21.72 17.40 6.27
N PHE A 164 21.88 17.05 7.56
CA PHE A 164 21.49 15.77 8.11
C PHE A 164 20.33 15.90 9.10
N VAL A 165 19.29 15.09 8.89
CA VAL A 165 18.14 14.96 9.80
C VAL A 165 18.47 13.90 10.84
N TYR A 166 18.37 14.25 12.12
CA TYR A 166 18.65 13.31 13.21
C TYR A 166 17.49 12.35 13.43
N VAL A 167 17.78 11.06 13.47
CA VAL A 167 16.81 9.99 13.65
C VAL A 167 17.25 9.01 14.73
N THR A 168 16.30 8.50 15.48
CA THR A 168 16.51 7.39 16.42
C THR A 168 16.63 6.07 15.65
N ARG A 169 17.06 5.00 16.31
CA ARG A 169 17.11 3.65 15.74
C ARG A 169 15.75 3.19 15.19
N ASP A 170 14.68 3.36 15.97
CA ASP A 170 13.33 2.98 15.58
C ASP A 170 12.81 3.82 14.39
N GLU A 171 13.12 5.12 14.39
CA GLU A 171 12.78 6.00 13.27
C GLU A 171 13.54 5.62 11.98
N ALA A 172 14.81 5.24 12.08
CA ALA A 172 15.59 4.74 10.94
C ALA A 172 14.96 3.44 10.39
N ALA A 173 14.62 2.47 11.24
CA ALA A 173 13.94 1.25 10.84
C ALA A 173 12.58 1.55 10.17
N ARG A 174 11.84 2.54 10.66
CA ARG A 174 10.55 2.94 10.06
C ARG A 174 10.71 3.58 8.67
N LEU A 175 11.76 4.38 8.45
CA LEU A 175 12.09 4.92 7.12
C LEU A 175 12.53 3.80 6.17
N MET A 176 13.30 2.82 6.66
CA MET A 176 13.69 1.63 5.90
C MET A 176 12.47 0.80 5.46
N GLU A 177 11.40 0.74 6.24
CA GLU A 177 10.15 0.07 5.84
C GLU A 177 9.60 0.65 4.53
N GLU A 178 9.57 2.00 4.40
CA GLU A 178 9.10 2.65 3.17
C GLU A 178 10.03 2.36 1.99
N GLU A 179 11.34 2.37 2.22
CA GLU A 179 12.34 2.04 1.19
C GLU A 179 12.23 0.59 0.71
N VAL A 180 12.06 -0.36 1.64
CA VAL A 180 11.83 -1.78 1.31
C VAL A 180 10.58 -1.93 0.43
N ARG A 181 9.48 -1.27 0.81
CA ARG A 181 8.24 -1.29 0.03
C ARG A 181 8.46 -0.81 -1.39
N THR A 182 9.15 0.31 -1.55
CA THR A 182 9.45 0.91 -2.86
C THR A 182 10.31 -0.02 -3.71
N LYS A 183 11.40 -0.56 -3.15
CA LYS A 183 12.28 -1.50 -3.86
C LYS A 183 11.58 -2.78 -4.31
N ILE A 184 10.68 -3.33 -3.49
CA ILE A 184 9.91 -4.52 -3.89
C ILE A 184 9.00 -4.18 -5.07
N LEU A 185 8.35 -3.03 -5.08
CA LEU A 185 7.49 -2.60 -6.17
C LEU A 185 8.27 -2.33 -7.46
N GLU A 186 9.44 -1.74 -7.39
CA GLU A 186 10.30 -1.49 -8.56
C GLU A 186 10.82 -2.78 -9.20
N ARG A 187 11.25 -3.76 -8.38
CA ARG A 187 11.77 -5.06 -8.88
C ARG A 187 10.70 -5.90 -9.57
N SER A 188 9.45 -5.80 -9.16
CA SER A 188 8.35 -6.65 -9.64
C SER A 188 7.82 -6.27 -11.03
N SER A 189 8.38 -5.28 -11.72
CA SER A 189 7.83 -4.77 -12.99
C SER A 189 8.23 -5.57 -14.24
N ARG A 190 9.13 -6.54 -14.14
CA ARG A 190 9.56 -7.37 -15.28
C ARG A 190 8.79 -8.69 -15.27
N THR A 191 7.86 -8.86 -16.21
CA THR A 191 7.21 -10.14 -16.48
C THR A 191 8.05 -10.93 -17.46
N PRO A 192 8.31 -12.24 -17.22
CA PRO A 192 8.88 -13.12 -18.24
C PRO A 192 7.93 -13.24 -19.44
N ASP A 193 8.48 -13.30 -20.65
CA ASP A 193 7.70 -13.44 -21.89
C ASP A 193 6.91 -14.77 -21.97
N GLU A 194 7.39 -15.81 -21.27
CA GLU A 194 6.72 -17.11 -21.15
C GLU A 194 6.50 -17.49 -19.69
N VAL A 195 5.30 -17.98 -19.37
CA VAL A 195 4.98 -18.53 -18.04
C VAL A 195 5.53 -19.95 -17.98
N PRO A 196 6.57 -20.23 -17.18
CA PRO A 196 7.04 -21.59 -16.99
C PRO A 196 5.90 -22.51 -16.54
N ARG A 197 5.76 -23.70 -17.15
CA ARG A 197 4.69 -24.67 -16.83
C ARG A 197 4.60 -24.99 -15.34
N LEU A 198 5.74 -24.99 -14.66
CA LEU A 198 5.84 -25.18 -13.21
C LEU A 198 4.97 -24.21 -12.39
N PHE A 199 4.83 -22.98 -12.84
CA PHE A 199 4.14 -21.94 -12.08
C PHE A 199 2.64 -21.82 -12.41
N GLY A 200 2.14 -22.47 -13.46
CA GLY A 200 0.74 -22.34 -13.87
C GLY A 200 -0.26 -22.63 -12.74
N ALA A 201 -0.14 -23.81 -12.10
CA ALA A 201 -1.01 -24.18 -10.98
C ALA A 201 -0.85 -23.25 -9.75
N ARG A 202 0.37 -22.74 -9.51
CA ARG A 202 0.66 -21.82 -8.39
C ARG A 202 0.11 -20.42 -8.63
N VAL A 203 0.19 -19.94 -9.87
CA VAL A 203 -0.42 -18.67 -10.28
C VAL A 203 -1.95 -18.75 -10.13
N GLU A 204 -2.58 -19.87 -10.50
CA GLU A 204 -4.02 -20.04 -10.32
C GLU A 204 -4.41 -20.10 -8.83
N ARG A 205 -3.62 -20.75 -7.97
CA ARG A 205 -3.85 -20.70 -6.52
C ARG A 205 -3.71 -19.26 -5.98
N ALA A 206 -2.69 -18.53 -6.42
CA ALA A 206 -2.51 -17.13 -6.06
C ALA A 206 -3.68 -16.26 -6.55
N ARG A 207 -4.20 -16.52 -7.76
CA ARG A 207 -5.42 -15.87 -8.28
C ARG A 207 -6.63 -16.14 -7.38
N GLY A 208 -6.81 -17.39 -6.93
CA GLY A 208 -7.84 -17.76 -5.95
C GLY A 208 -7.71 -16.98 -4.63
N LEU A 209 -6.49 -16.80 -4.11
CA LEU A 209 -6.23 -15.98 -2.91
C LEU A 209 -6.57 -14.50 -3.15
N VAL A 210 -6.22 -13.94 -4.30
CA VAL A 210 -6.59 -12.57 -4.66
C VAL A 210 -8.10 -12.39 -4.68
N ILE A 211 -8.82 -13.29 -5.36
CA ILE A 211 -10.28 -13.25 -5.41
C ILE A 211 -10.87 -13.34 -4.01
N LYS A 212 -10.37 -14.26 -3.19
CA LYS A 212 -10.85 -14.47 -1.81
C LYS A 212 -10.66 -13.25 -0.91
N TRP A 213 -9.48 -12.61 -0.96
CA TRP A 213 -9.09 -11.57 0.01
C TRP A 213 -9.20 -10.14 -0.50
N LEU A 214 -9.00 -9.92 -1.81
CA LEU A 214 -9.10 -8.59 -2.44
C LEU A 214 -10.37 -8.42 -3.30
N GLY A 215 -11.12 -9.50 -3.49
CA GLY A 215 -12.27 -9.53 -4.38
C GLY A 215 -11.89 -9.66 -5.85
N VAL A 216 -12.84 -10.06 -6.66
CA VAL A 216 -12.70 -10.06 -8.13
C VAL A 216 -12.45 -8.60 -8.55
N GLN A 217 -11.52 -8.37 -9.47
CA GLN A 217 -11.46 -7.11 -10.19
C GLN A 217 -12.64 -7.06 -11.19
N THR A 218 -13.83 -6.98 -10.69
CA THR A 218 -14.89 -6.40 -11.46
C THR A 218 -14.56 -4.91 -11.53
N LYS A 219 -14.60 -4.29 -12.72
CA LYS A 219 -14.92 -2.85 -12.79
C LYS A 219 -16.07 -2.70 -11.82
N TYR A 220 -15.83 -2.05 -10.67
CA TYR A 220 -16.84 -1.99 -9.64
C TYR A 220 -18.15 -1.58 -10.30
N GLU A 221 -19.16 -2.45 -10.25
CA GLU A 221 -20.51 -1.95 -10.32
C GLU A 221 -20.57 -0.98 -9.15
N LEU A 222 -20.47 0.29 -9.49
CA LEU A 222 -20.63 1.39 -8.53
C LEU A 222 -21.82 1.04 -7.68
N PRO A 223 -21.74 1.14 -6.36
CA PRO A 223 -22.89 0.89 -5.50
C PRO A 223 -24.09 1.50 -6.18
N LYS A 224 -25.25 0.81 -6.22
CA LYS A 224 -26.45 1.24 -6.95
C LYS A 224 -26.78 2.69 -6.62
N VAL A 225 -26.04 3.59 -7.24
CA VAL A 225 -26.21 5.03 -7.14
C VAL A 225 -27.06 5.46 -8.33
N PRO A 226 -28.02 6.36 -8.14
CA PRO A 226 -28.97 6.70 -9.16
C PRO A 226 -28.35 7.17 -10.49
N GLN A 227 -27.17 7.77 -10.47
CA GLN A 227 -26.50 8.31 -11.68
C GLN A 227 -24.96 8.32 -11.54
N PRO A 228 -24.29 7.21 -11.86
CA PRO A 228 -22.82 7.11 -11.77
C PRO A 228 -22.07 8.15 -12.61
N GLU A 229 -22.65 8.55 -13.76
CA GLU A 229 -22.07 9.52 -14.70
C GLU A 229 -22.04 10.94 -14.10
N ALA A 230 -22.85 11.19 -13.08
CA ALA A 230 -22.90 12.49 -12.40
C ALA A 230 -21.82 12.65 -11.31
N MET A 231 -20.99 11.64 -11.05
CA MET A 231 -19.95 11.72 -10.02
C MET A 231 -18.92 12.80 -10.32
N PRO A 232 -18.50 13.56 -9.27
CA PRO A 232 -17.43 14.55 -9.39
C PRO A 232 -16.09 13.94 -9.78
N PRO A 233 -15.20 14.66 -10.49
CA PRO A 233 -13.87 14.16 -10.86
C PRO A 233 -13.03 13.70 -9.66
N CYS A 234 -13.07 14.43 -8.54
CA CYS A 234 -12.36 14.06 -7.31
C CYS A 234 -12.86 12.73 -6.72
N VAL A 235 -14.16 12.45 -6.76
CA VAL A 235 -14.72 11.19 -6.25
C VAL A 235 -14.37 10.02 -7.17
N ARG A 236 -14.44 10.19 -8.49
CA ARG A 236 -13.99 9.18 -9.46
C ARG A 236 -12.53 8.82 -9.25
N HIS A 237 -11.68 9.85 -9.14
CA HIS A 237 -10.24 9.63 -8.90
C HIS A 237 -9.96 8.86 -7.60
N LEU A 238 -10.74 9.09 -6.54
CA LEU A 238 -10.61 8.31 -5.30
C LEU A 238 -11.00 6.85 -5.50
N ILE A 239 -12.07 6.57 -6.27
CA ILE A 239 -12.50 5.21 -6.62
C ILE A 239 -11.42 4.53 -7.45
N ASP A 240 -10.97 5.17 -8.53
CA ASP A 240 -9.90 4.64 -9.40
C ASP A 240 -8.63 4.33 -8.60
N SER A 241 -8.27 5.22 -7.67
CA SER A 241 -7.11 5.04 -6.79
C SER A 241 -7.24 3.81 -5.87
N LEU A 242 -8.45 3.54 -5.35
CA LEU A 242 -8.72 2.34 -4.57
C LEU A 242 -8.65 1.07 -5.44
N ASP A 243 -9.21 1.13 -6.64
CA ASP A 243 -9.18 0.00 -7.58
C ASP A 243 -7.75 -0.37 -8.00
N GLU A 244 -6.89 0.62 -8.15
CA GLU A 244 -5.46 0.42 -8.38
C GLU A 244 -4.70 -0.03 -7.12
N GLY A 245 -5.35 -0.17 -5.97
CA GLY A 245 -4.73 -0.52 -4.69
C GLY A 245 -3.84 0.58 -4.11
N LYS A 246 -4.00 1.83 -4.55
CA LYS A 246 -3.30 2.98 -3.99
C LYS A 246 -3.83 3.30 -2.60
N ASN A 247 -2.94 3.81 -1.75
CA ASN A 247 -3.33 4.24 -0.42
C ASN A 247 -4.05 5.59 -0.48
N VAL A 248 -5.36 5.58 -0.26
CA VAL A 248 -6.18 6.80 -0.20
C VAL A 248 -6.07 7.43 1.19
N GLN A 249 -5.78 8.73 1.24
CA GLN A 249 -5.63 9.50 2.49
C GLN A 249 -6.92 9.48 3.32
N HIS A 250 -6.79 9.69 4.64
CA HIS A 250 -7.93 9.72 5.57
C HIS A 250 -9.03 10.69 5.10
N MET A 251 -8.67 11.91 4.68
CA MET A 251 -9.63 12.88 4.15
C MET A 251 -10.29 12.39 2.85
N GLY A 252 -9.55 11.69 1.98
CA GLY A 252 -10.10 11.05 0.79
C GLY A 252 -11.09 9.94 1.13
N ARG A 253 -10.76 9.08 2.07
CA ARG A 253 -11.66 8.01 2.56
C ARG A 253 -12.92 8.59 3.21
N PHE A 254 -12.76 9.60 4.04
CA PHE A 254 -13.88 10.30 4.65
C PHE A 254 -14.79 10.96 3.60
N THR A 255 -14.19 11.62 2.61
CA THR A 255 -14.89 12.25 1.50
C THR A 255 -15.71 11.22 0.70
N LEU A 256 -15.06 10.11 0.33
CA LEU A 256 -15.68 9.06 -0.46
C LEU A 256 -16.83 8.39 0.30
N ALA A 257 -16.61 7.99 1.55
CA ALA A 257 -17.64 7.36 2.38
C ALA A 257 -18.82 8.32 2.63
N SER A 258 -18.55 9.54 3.07
CA SER A 258 -19.61 10.52 3.32
C SER A 258 -20.37 10.91 2.04
N PHE A 259 -19.69 11.03 0.90
CA PHE A 259 -20.34 11.29 -0.38
C PHE A 259 -21.30 10.15 -0.77
N LEU A 260 -20.79 8.91 -0.81
CA LEU A 260 -21.58 7.75 -1.22
C LEU A 260 -22.79 7.50 -0.33
N LEU A 261 -22.62 7.58 0.99
CA LEU A 261 -23.73 7.44 1.94
C LEU A 261 -24.78 8.55 1.78
N ASN A 262 -24.38 9.77 1.38
CA ASN A 262 -25.33 10.87 1.17
C ASN A 262 -26.09 10.80 -0.16
N ILE A 263 -25.54 10.11 -1.17
CA ILE A 263 -26.26 9.84 -2.43
C ILE A 263 -27.07 8.54 -2.40
N GLY A 264 -27.11 7.84 -1.25
CA GLY A 264 -27.98 6.68 -1.03
C GLY A 264 -27.29 5.32 -1.19
N ALA A 265 -25.97 5.25 -1.27
CA ALA A 265 -25.27 3.97 -1.26
C ALA A 265 -25.44 3.24 0.07
N GLY A 266 -25.55 1.91 0.03
CA GLY A 266 -25.60 1.06 1.21
C GLY A 266 -24.25 1.03 1.95
N GLU A 267 -24.28 0.93 3.28
CA GLU A 267 -23.07 0.88 4.09
C GLU A 267 -22.17 -0.31 3.74
N GLU A 268 -22.75 -1.49 3.49
CA GLU A 268 -22.04 -2.69 3.08
C GLU A 268 -21.30 -2.48 1.75
N ASP A 269 -21.92 -1.76 0.81
CA ASP A 269 -21.31 -1.47 -0.48
C ASP A 269 -20.15 -0.48 -0.35
N VAL A 270 -20.31 0.49 0.56
CA VAL A 270 -19.21 1.42 0.89
C VAL A 270 -18.06 0.70 1.57
N VAL A 271 -18.30 -0.24 2.49
CA VAL A 271 -17.26 -1.06 3.11
C VAL A 271 -16.53 -1.92 2.07
N LYS A 272 -17.27 -2.55 1.16
CA LYS A 272 -16.71 -3.37 0.07
C LYS A 272 -15.80 -2.55 -0.85
N LEU A 273 -16.15 -1.29 -1.12
CA LEU A 273 -15.35 -0.40 -1.96
C LEU A 273 -13.93 -0.17 -1.42
N PHE A 274 -13.73 -0.26 -0.11
CA PHE A 274 -12.40 -0.12 0.50
C PHE A 274 -11.58 -1.41 0.54
N LYS A 275 -12.14 -2.57 0.18
CA LYS A 275 -11.41 -3.86 0.20
C LYS A 275 -10.09 -3.86 -0.58
N PRO A 276 -9.98 -3.19 -1.76
CA PRO A 276 -8.73 -3.17 -2.51
C PRO A 276 -7.61 -2.39 -1.84
N ALA A 277 -7.92 -1.51 -0.86
CA ALA A 277 -6.90 -0.74 -0.18
C ALA A 277 -5.88 -1.64 0.52
N THR A 278 -4.59 -1.32 0.39
CA THR A 278 -3.49 -2.15 0.92
C THR A 278 -3.51 -2.30 2.43
N ASP A 279 -4.06 -1.31 3.13
CA ASP A 279 -4.20 -1.26 4.59
C ASP A 279 -5.64 -1.54 5.07
N PHE A 280 -6.46 -2.19 4.24
CA PHE A 280 -7.84 -2.50 4.57
C PHE A 280 -7.95 -3.36 5.84
N SER A 281 -8.80 -2.91 6.75
CA SER A 281 -9.26 -3.67 7.91
C SER A 281 -10.79 -3.61 7.95
N GLU A 282 -11.46 -4.72 7.74
CA GLU A 282 -12.92 -4.75 7.67
C GLU A 282 -13.57 -4.17 8.93
N ARG A 283 -13.06 -4.58 10.12
CA ARG A 283 -13.56 -4.08 11.40
C ARG A 283 -13.45 -2.57 11.54
N MET A 284 -12.29 -2.01 11.18
CA MET A 284 -12.05 -0.55 11.29
C MET A 284 -12.83 0.21 10.23
N THR A 285 -12.86 -0.29 9.00
CA THR A 285 -13.60 0.34 7.90
C THR A 285 -15.09 0.36 8.18
N ARG A 286 -15.67 -0.76 8.64
CA ARG A 286 -17.08 -0.86 9.04
C ARG A 286 -17.41 0.12 10.16
N TYR A 287 -16.59 0.16 11.21
CA TYR A 287 -16.76 1.12 12.30
C TYR A 287 -16.79 2.57 11.79
N GLN A 288 -15.86 2.95 10.91
CA GLN A 288 -15.78 4.31 10.36
C GLN A 288 -16.98 4.63 9.45
N VAL A 289 -17.41 3.70 8.60
CA VAL A 289 -18.57 3.88 7.72
C VAL A 289 -19.85 4.04 8.53
N GLU A 290 -20.08 3.21 9.54
CA GLU A 290 -21.24 3.32 10.46
C GLU A 290 -21.23 4.63 11.25
N HIS A 291 -20.05 5.10 11.69
CA HIS A 291 -19.89 6.38 12.36
C HIS A 291 -20.22 7.55 11.42
N ILE A 292 -19.71 7.55 10.19
CA ILE A 292 -20.00 8.57 9.16
C ILE A 292 -21.47 8.53 8.77
N GLY A 293 -22.09 7.36 8.70
CA GLY A 293 -23.51 7.16 8.42
C GLY A 293 -24.46 7.57 9.56
N GLY A 294 -23.91 7.88 10.76
CA GLY A 294 -24.68 8.29 11.94
C GLY A 294 -25.29 7.14 12.73
N LYS A 295 -24.84 5.88 12.54
CA LYS A 295 -25.30 4.73 13.33
C LYS A 295 -24.53 4.59 14.64
N ARG A 296 -23.34 5.17 14.74
CA ARG A 296 -22.48 5.13 15.95
C ARG A 296 -22.08 6.54 16.39
N GLY A 297 -21.61 6.64 17.62
CA GLY A 297 -21.20 7.89 18.23
C GLY A 297 -22.36 8.85 18.48
N GLY A 298 -22.22 10.11 18.09
CA GLY A 298 -23.22 11.16 18.28
C GLY A 298 -24.49 11.03 17.43
N ARG A 299 -24.68 9.93 16.70
CA ARG A 299 -25.82 9.65 15.80
C ARG A 299 -26.08 10.73 14.76
N THR A 300 -25.06 11.52 14.43
CA THR A 300 -25.11 12.54 13.39
C THR A 300 -24.54 12.00 12.09
N LYS A 301 -25.31 12.05 11.00
CA LYS A 301 -24.83 11.72 9.66
C LYS A 301 -23.93 12.84 9.17
N TYR A 302 -22.69 12.49 8.80
CA TYR A 302 -21.74 13.46 8.29
C TYR A 302 -22.03 13.81 6.84
N THR A 303 -21.84 15.09 6.49
CA THR A 303 -21.90 15.57 5.12
C THR A 303 -20.52 15.52 4.47
N CYS A 304 -20.51 15.48 3.13
CA CYS A 304 -19.27 15.55 2.36
C CYS A 304 -18.55 16.90 2.59
N PRO A 305 -17.22 16.91 2.76
CA PRO A 305 -16.46 18.15 2.98
C PRO A 305 -16.60 19.16 1.86
N MET A 306 -16.35 20.44 2.18
CA MET A 306 -16.33 21.53 1.21
C MET A 306 -15.16 21.40 0.24
N CYS A 307 -15.31 21.89 -1.00
CA CYS A 307 -14.25 21.88 -2.01
C CYS A 307 -12.99 22.62 -1.54
N THR A 308 -13.12 23.68 -0.75
CA THR A 308 -11.98 24.37 -0.12
C THR A 308 -11.17 23.44 0.76
N THR A 309 -11.83 22.67 1.63
CA THR A 309 -11.19 21.65 2.47
C THR A 309 -10.51 20.57 1.64
N LEU A 310 -11.16 20.10 0.56
CA LEU A 310 -10.59 19.11 -0.34
C LEU A 310 -9.33 19.61 -1.06
N LYS A 311 -9.31 20.89 -1.45
CA LYS A 311 -8.13 21.53 -2.04
C LYS A 311 -6.97 21.57 -1.04
N THR A 312 -7.23 22.03 0.19
CA THR A 312 -6.22 22.10 1.27
C THR A 312 -5.60 20.73 1.59
N HIS A 313 -6.39 19.66 1.51
CA HIS A 313 -5.92 18.29 1.78
C HIS A 313 -5.45 17.53 0.54
N GLY A 314 -5.34 18.19 -0.63
CA GLY A 314 -4.88 17.54 -1.86
C GLY A 314 -5.81 16.45 -2.40
N VAL A 315 -7.10 16.49 -2.04
CA VAL A 315 -8.14 15.54 -2.50
C VAL A 315 -8.82 16.02 -3.78
N CYS A 316 -8.80 17.32 -4.04
CA CYS A 316 -9.35 17.89 -5.27
C CYS A 316 -8.51 17.44 -6.48
N TYR A 317 -9.18 16.86 -7.49
CA TYR A 317 -8.50 16.31 -8.67
C TYR A 317 -9.18 16.80 -9.94
N LYS A 318 -8.40 17.34 -10.89
CA LYS A 318 -8.83 17.81 -12.22
C LYS A 318 -10.22 18.44 -12.22
N PRO A 319 -10.43 19.59 -11.55
CA PRO A 319 -11.72 20.25 -11.51
C PRO A 319 -12.15 20.66 -12.92
N ASP A 320 -13.45 20.50 -13.22
CA ASP A 320 -14.08 20.94 -14.46
C ASP A 320 -14.91 22.22 -14.25
N GLU A 321 -15.58 22.72 -15.32
CA GLU A 321 -16.39 23.95 -15.30
C GLU A 321 -17.49 23.93 -14.23
N ILE A 322 -18.10 22.77 -13.96
CA ILE A 322 -19.13 22.63 -12.91
C ILE A 322 -18.48 22.85 -11.53
N CYS A 323 -17.24 22.43 -11.35
CA CYS A 323 -16.52 22.60 -10.07
C CYS A 323 -16.32 24.07 -9.69
N GLU A 324 -16.30 25.00 -10.65
CA GLU A 324 -16.14 26.44 -10.40
C GLU A 324 -17.41 27.07 -9.76
N THR A 325 -18.56 26.47 -10.03
CA THR A 325 -19.87 27.01 -9.59
C THR A 325 -20.39 26.37 -8.30
N ILE A 326 -19.72 25.32 -7.80
CA ILE A 326 -20.22 24.55 -6.65
C ILE A 326 -19.31 24.69 -5.41
N ARG A 327 -19.83 24.33 -4.23
CA ARG A 327 -19.10 24.42 -2.96
C ARG A 327 -18.69 23.08 -2.38
N ASN A 328 -19.28 21.97 -2.81
CA ASN A 328 -18.96 20.63 -2.34
C ASN A 328 -19.33 19.56 -3.39
N PRO A 329 -18.80 18.34 -3.29
CA PRO A 329 -19.07 17.26 -4.25
C PRO A 329 -20.55 16.86 -4.38
N LEU A 330 -21.35 16.98 -3.33
CA LEU A 330 -22.80 16.67 -3.40
C LEU A 330 -23.54 17.69 -4.27
N SER A 331 -23.13 18.96 -4.19
CA SER A 331 -23.70 20.01 -5.07
C SER A 331 -23.35 19.76 -6.53
N TYR A 332 -22.13 19.30 -6.82
CA TYR A 332 -21.71 18.87 -8.16
C TYR A 332 -22.62 17.76 -8.67
N TYR A 333 -22.77 16.70 -7.89
CA TYR A 333 -23.60 15.55 -8.25
C TYR A 333 -25.04 15.97 -8.59
N LYS A 334 -25.65 16.82 -7.75
CA LYS A 334 -26.99 17.35 -7.98
C LYS A 334 -27.09 18.19 -9.26
N ALA A 335 -26.11 19.05 -9.53
CA ALA A 335 -26.07 19.89 -10.74
C ALA A 335 -25.99 19.04 -12.00
N LYS A 336 -25.04 18.12 -12.03
CA LYS A 336 -24.79 17.25 -13.19
C LYS A 336 -25.91 16.23 -13.41
N SER A 337 -26.52 15.71 -12.36
CA SER A 337 -27.68 14.81 -12.44
C SER A 337 -28.88 15.51 -13.12
N ARG A 338 -29.15 16.77 -12.77
CA ARG A 338 -30.23 17.56 -13.41
C ARG A 338 -29.96 17.73 -14.92
N THR A 339 -28.72 18.02 -15.29
CA THR A 339 -28.33 18.18 -16.70
C THR A 339 -28.52 16.87 -17.49
N LEU A 340 -28.19 15.74 -16.90
CA LEU A 340 -28.35 14.42 -17.53
C LEU A 340 -29.84 14.05 -17.69
N THR A 341 -30.64 14.31 -16.66
CA THR A 341 -32.09 14.04 -16.70
C THR A 341 -32.81 14.89 -17.76
N ASN A 342 -32.42 16.17 -17.92
CA ASN A 342 -33.00 17.05 -18.94
C ASN A 342 -32.58 16.73 -20.38
N LYS A 343 -31.50 15.96 -20.58
CA LYS A 343 -31.03 15.48 -21.89
C LYS A 343 -31.66 14.15 -22.33
N SER A 344 -32.34 13.43 -21.44
CA SER A 344 -33.11 12.25 -21.82
C SER A 344 -34.39 12.69 -22.52
N PRO A 345 -34.67 12.25 -23.77
CA PRO A 345 -35.90 12.61 -24.47
C PRO A 345 -37.10 12.13 -23.64
N LYS A 346 -38.08 13.01 -23.47
CA LYS A 346 -39.40 12.66 -22.90
C LYS A 346 -39.93 11.48 -23.70
N ARG A 347 -40.11 10.32 -23.06
CA ARG A 347 -40.94 9.25 -23.63
C ARG A 347 -42.32 9.84 -23.85
N GLU A 348 -42.76 9.95 -25.10
CA GLU A 348 -44.13 10.25 -25.44
C GLU A 348 -45.04 9.18 -24.82
N PRO A 349 -46.15 9.58 -24.21
CA PRO A 349 -47.14 8.61 -23.75
C PRO A 349 -47.89 8.06 -24.96
N ASN A 350 -47.84 6.75 -25.14
CA ASN A 350 -48.80 6.01 -25.95
C ASN A 350 -50.09 5.86 -25.18
#